data_cb227dc354b2bf8ba96de7a6871e2f81
#
_entry.id   cb227dc354b2bf8ba96de7a6871e2f81
#
_cell.length_a   1.000
_cell.length_b   1.000
_cell.length_c   1.000
_cell.angle_alpha   90.00
_cell.angle_beta   90.00
_cell.angle_gamma   90.00
#
_symmetry.space_group_name_H-M   'P 1'
#
loop_
_entity.id
_entity.type
_entity.pdbx_description
1 polymer ?
#
loop_
_entity_poly.entity_id
_entity_poly.type
_entity_poly.pdbx_seq_one_letter_code
_entity_poly.pdbx_strand_id
1 'polypeptide(L)'
;MSPRPRPARGRTDGRPLRGRDDPTVMPPTPHPSGATPPDIPPELVPHHVALVMDGNGRWANQRGLPRIEGHRRGEGQLLDVVRGCIDIGVKWISAYAFSTENWRRSPDEVRFLLGFNRDVIRRRRDEMHAMGVRVRWSGQRPRLWRSVIKELEIAEEMTKDNDVVTLTMCVNYGGRAEIVGAARELARRAARGEIDPERIDEKALARHLDEPDMPDVDLFLRSSGEQRTSNFLLWQSAYAEMVFLDTLFPDFDRRHLWEACEIYARRDRRHGGAVDRAEGTATP
;
A
#
# COMPACT_ATOMS: atom_id res chain seq x y z
N MET A 1 -20.59 8.81 -18.83
CA MET A 1 -19.36 9.66 -18.76
C MET A 1 -18.22 8.78 -18.27
N SER A 2 -17.30 8.43 -19.17
CA SER A 2 -16.10 7.65 -18.81
C SER A 2 -15.21 8.49 -17.91
N PRO A 3 -14.62 7.92 -16.82
CA PRO A 3 -13.65 8.64 -16.02
C PRO A 3 -12.44 8.95 -16.90
N ARG A 4 -12.00 10.20 -16.91
CA ARG A 4 -10.74 10.57 -17.56
C ARG A 4 -9.61 9.88 -16.81
N PRO A 5 -8.62 9.29 -17.52
CA PRO A 5 -7.40 8.81 -16.86
C PRO A 5 -6.77 9.98 -16.10
N ARG A 6 -6.20 9.70 -14.92
CA ARG A 6 -5.39 10.69 -14.22
C ARG A 6 -4.21 11.06 -15.12
N PRO A 7 -3.90 12.35 -15.34
CA PRO A 7 -2.66 12.69 -16.01
C PRO A 7 -1.49 12.17 -15.18
N ALA A 8 -0.47 11.63 -15.85
CA ALA A 8 0.81 11.34 -15.20
C ALA A 8 1.25 12.63 -14.49
N ARG A 9 1.35 12.57 -13.16
CA ARG A 9 1.69 13.75 -12.34
C ARG A 9 3.21 13.93 -12.36
N GLY A 10 3.74 14.40 -13.51
CA GLY A 10 5.09 14.92 -13.60
C GLY A 10 5.24 16.14 -12.68
N ARG A 11 6.35 16.22 -11.95
CA ARG A 11 6.73 17.42 -11.18
C ARG A 11 6.85 18.62 -12.12
N THR A 12 6.14 19.70 -11.83
CA THR A 12 6.13 20.91 -12.67
C THR A 12 6.64 22.17 -11.96
N ASP A 13 6.92 22.15 -10.65
CA ASP A 13 7.17 23.36 -9.87
C ASP A 13 8.59 23.53 -9.31
N GLY A 14 9.51 22.60 -9.58
CA GLY A 14 10.94 22.74 -9.22
C GLY A 14 11.25 22.76 -7.70
N ARG A 15 10.25 22.58 -6.83
CA ARG A 15 10.48 22.57 -5.39
C ARG A 15 11.28 21.34 -4.95
N PRO A 16 12.22 21.50 -4.00
CA PRO A 16 12.93 20.36 -3.44
C PRO A 16 11.95 19.41 -2.72
N LEU A 17 12.24 18.12 -2.78
CA LEU A 17 11.49 17.12 -2.01
C LEU A 17 11.84 17.22 -0.53
N ARG A 18 10.83 17.04 0.34
CA ARG A 18 10.99 16.97 1.80
C ARG A 18 11.37 15.53 2.18
N GLY A 19 12.68 15.26 2.16
CA GLY A 19 13.27 13.98 2.58
C GLY A 19 13.56 13.91 4.07
N ARG A 20 14.24 12.85 4.51
CA ARG A 20 14.60 12.64 5.93
C ARG A 20 15.48 13.75 6.51
N ASP A 21 16.32 14.35 5.70
CA ASP A 21 17.27 15.39 6.11
C ASP A 21 16.65 16.80 6.15
N ASP A 22 15.38 16.93 5.76
CA ASP A 22 14.66 18.19 5.87
C ASP A 22 14.35 18.48 7.34
N PRO A 23 14.82 19.61 7.91
CA PRO A 23 14.65 19.93 9.34
C PRO A 23 13.18 20.14 9.74
N THR A 24 12.26 20.26 8.78
CA THR A 24 10.82 20.38 9.05
C THR A 24 10.11 19.02 9.13
N VAL A 25 10.81 17.93 8.80
CA VAL A 25 10.27 16.56 8.90
C VAL A 25 10.45 16.04 10.32
N MET A 26 9.34 15.64 10.93
CA MET A 26 9.35 15.09 12.28
C MET A 26 9.72 13.59 12.23
N PRO A 27 10.69 13.13 13.02
CA PRO A 27 11.00 11.72 13.12
C PRO A 27 9.81 10.96 13.76
N PRO A 28 9.66 9.65 13.48
CA PRO A 28 8.68 8.81 14.16
C PRO A 28 8.89 8.83 15.69
N THR A 29 7.79 8.83 16.43
CA THR A 29 7.84 8.67 17.89
C THR A 29 8.31 7.25 18.25
N PRO A 30 9.13 7.06 19.30
CA PRO A 30 9.49 5.73 19.79
C PRO A 30 8.27 4.86 20.06
N HIS A 31 8.43 3.54 19.87
CA HIS A 31 7.33 2.62 20.18
C HIS A 31 7.04 2.60 21.68
N PRO A 32 5.78 2.62 22.16
CA PRO A 32 5.44 2.70 23.58
C PRO A 32 5.98 1.54 24.43
N SER A 33 6.25 0.37 23.84
CA SER A 33 6.86 -0.77 24.55
C SER A 33 8.38 -0.65 24.74
N GLY A 34 9.02 0.39 24.20
CA GLY A 34 10.48 0.50 24.15
C GLY A 34 11.14 -0.36 23.08
N ALA A 35 10.38 -1.07 22.22
CA ALA A 35 10.96 -1.84 21.12
C ALA A 35 11.67 -0.92 20.13
N THR A 36 12.83 -1.36 19.68
CA THR A 36 13.65 -0.67 18.66
C THR A 36 13.57 -1.39 17.33
N PRO A 37 13.73 -0.66 16.20
CA PRO A 37 13.75 -1.29 14.88
C PRO A 37 14.91 -2.29 14.78
N PRO A 38 14.73 -3.38 14.02
CA PRO A 38 15.80 -4.35 13.76
C PRO A 38 16.90 -3.72 12.89
N ASP A 39 18.10 -4.23 13.05
CA ASP A 39 19.24 -3.87 12.20
C ASP A 39 19.22 -4.71 10.92
N ILE A 40 18.47 -4.25 9.91
CA ILE A 40 18.41 -4.87 8.57
C ILE A 40 19.31 -4.07 7.64
N PRO A 41 20.28 -4.70 6.96
CA PRO A 41 21.08 -4.02 5.93
C PRO A 41 20.17 -3.32 4.90
N PRO A 42 20.46 -2.05 4.52
CA PRO A 42 19.58 -1.26 3.67
C PRO A 42 19.19 -1.94 2.35
N GLU A 43 20.08 -2.74 1.77
CA GLU A 43 19.86 -3.50 0.53
C GLU A 43 18.93 -4.71 0.72
N LEU A 44 18.67 -5.12 1.95
CA LEU A 44 17.76 -6.21 2.31
C LEU A 44 16.41 -5.69 2.83
N VAL A 45 16.24 -4.37 2.97
CA VAL A 45 14.95 -3.77 3.31
C VAL A 45 14.04 -3.80 2.08
N PRO A 46 12.77 -4.28 2.18
CA PRO A 46 11.85 -4.21 1.05
C PRO A 46 11.60 -2.74 0.68
N HIS A 47 11.70 -2.42 -0.61
CA HIS A 47 11.41 -1.08 -1.10
C HIS A 47 9.91 -0.78 -1.03
N HIS A 48 9.05 -1.75 -1.41
CA HIS A 48 7.59 -1.63 -1.39
C HIS A 48 6.93 -2.76 -0.61
N VAL A 49 6.14 -2.39 0.40
CA VAL A 49 5.32 -3.31 1.20
C VAL A 49 3.84 -3.15 0.85
N ALA A 50 3.18 -4.23 0.41
CA ALA A 50 1.72 -4.29 0.25
C ALA A 50 1.08 -4.85 1.53
N LEU A 51 0.25 -4.07 2.22
CA LEU A 51 -0.35 -4.43 3.50
C LEU A 51 -1.85 -4.70 3.37
N VAL A 52 -2.27 -5.94 3.68
CA VAL A 52 -3.68 -6.31 3.82
C VAL A 52 -4.07 -6.28 5.30
N MET A 53 -4.90 -5.31 5.67
CA MET A 53 -5.35 -5.03 7.03
C MET A 53 -6.58 -5.89 7.39
N ASP A 54 -6.37 -7.17 7.65
CA ASP A 54 -7.44 -8.13 7.91
C ASP A 54 -7.61 -8.46 9.40
N GLY A 55 -8.80 -8.98 9.74
CA GLY A 55 -9.12 -9.44 11.09
C GLY A 55 -9.90 -8.45 11.96
N ASN A 56 -10.19 -7.22 11.49
CA ASN A 56 -10.90 -6.21 12.28
C ASN A 56 -12.24 -6.74 12.84
N GLY A 57 -13.07 -7.36 11.98
CA GLY A 57 -14.35 -7.93 12.42
C GLY A 57 -14.20 -9.12 13.36
N ARG A 58 -13.22 -9.99 13.16
CA ARG A 58 -12.94 -11.13 14.05
C ARG A 58 -12.51 -10.67 15.44
N TRP A 59 -11.62 -9.67 15.48
CA TRP A 59 -11.14 -9.04 16.71
C TRP A 59 -12.30 -8.51 17.56
N ALA A 60 -13.25 -7.79 16.94
CA ALA A 60 -14.42 -7.24 17.60
C ALA A 60 -15.35 -8.38 18.09
N ASN A 61 -15.66 -9.36 17.23
CA ASN A 61 -16.52 -10.49 17.57
C ASN A 61 -15.98 -11.32 18.74
N GLN A 62 -14.66 -11.56 18.80
CA GLN A 62 -14.02 -12.27 19.93
C GLN A 62 -14.18 -11.53 21.27
N ARG A 63 -14.49 -10.23 21.24
CA ARG A 63 -14.69 -9.37 22.42
C ARG A 63 -16.15 -9.00 22.67
N GLY A 64 -17.09 -9.60 21.93
CA GLY A 64 -18.51 -9.28 22.02
C GLY A 64 -18.84 -7.85 21.55
N LEU A 65 -17.97 -7.23 20.73
CA LEU A 65 -18.13 -5.88 20.24
C LEU A 65 -18.72 -5.85 18.82
N PRO A 66 -19.42 -4.78 18.43
CA PRO A 66 -19.78 -4.54 17.04
C PRO A 66 -18.55 -4.52 16.13
N ARG A 67 -18.67 -5.10 14.92
CA ARG A 67 -17.57 -5.19 13.94
C ARG A 67 -16.85 -3.87 13.65
N ILE A 68 -17.58 -2.74 13.73
CA ILE A 68 -17.05 -1.40 13.51
C ILE A 68 -15.99 -1.00 14.53
N GLU A 69 -16.03 -1.54 15.75
CA GLU A 69 -15.04 -1.22 16.80
C GLU A 69 -13.65 -1.76 16.45
N GLY A 70 -13.58 -2.91 15.75
CA GLY A 70 -12.32 -3.41 15.22
C GLY A 70 -11.69 -2.45 14.23
N HIS A 71 -12.49 -1.85 13.32
CA HIS A 71 -11.98 -0.85 12.38
C HIS A 71 -11.51 0.43 13.08
N ARG A 72 -12.25 0.90 14.09
CA ARG A 72 -11.84 2.06 14.90
C ARG A 72 -10.52 1.81 15.63
N ARG A 73 -10.36 0.64 16.20
CA ARG A 73 -9.11 0.26 16.87
C ARG A 73 -7.95 0.16 15.89
N GLY A 74 -8.18 -0.35 14.67
CA GLY A 74 -7.18 -0.49 13.61
C GLY A 74 -6.69 0.85 13.01
N GLU A 75 -7.37 2.00 13.27
CA GLU A 75 -6.96 3.30 12.72
C GLU A 75 -5.54 3.69 13.14
N GLY A 76 -5.25 3.60 14.43
CA GLY A 76 -3.93 3.95 14.97
C GLY A 76 -2.82 3.01 14.49
N GLN A 77 -3.19 1.76 14.17
CA GLN A 77 -2.24 0.73 13.78
C GLN A 77 -1.65 0.97 12.39
N LEU A 78 -2.45 1.44 11.43
CA LEU A 78 -1.90 1.80 10.12
C LEU A 78 -0.84 2.90 10.23
N LEU A 79 -1.12 3.92 11.03
CA LEU A 79 -0.16 5.01 11.24
C LEU A 79 1.10 4.53 11.95
N ASP A 80 0.97 3.61 12.91
CA ASP A 80 2.10 3.01 13.60
C ASP A 80 2.95 2.15 12.65
N VAL A 81 2.31 1.38 11.76
CA VAL A 81 3.02 0.64 10.70
C VAL A 81 3.77 1.59 9.75
N VAL A 82 3.17 2.73 9.38
CA VAL A 82 3.86 3.76 8.56
C VAL A 82 5.10 4.31 9.28
N ARG A 83 5.02 4.55 10.59
CA ARG A 83 6.19 4.91 11.40
C ARG A 83 7.27 3.82 11.35
N GLY A 84 6.85 2.55 11.47
CA GLY A 84 7.76 1.40 11.33
C GLY A 84 8.44 1.33 9.97
N CYS A 85 7.73 1.68 8.88
CA CYS A 85 8.33 1.82 7.55
C CYS A 85 9.43 2.89 7.53
N ILE A 86 9.15 4.05 8.13
CA ILE A 86 10.13 5.14 8.23
C ILE A 86 11.33 4.69 9.05
N ASP A 87 11.12 4.02 10.18
CA ASP A 87 12.20 3.58 11.08
C ASP A 87 13.25 2.73 10.36
N ILE A 88 12.82 1.77 9.52
CA ILE A 88 13.71 0.81 8.83
C ILE A 88 14.06 1.19 7.39
N GLY A 89 13.46 2.24 6.82
CA GLY A 89 13.82 2.72 5.49
C GLY A 89 12.99 2.21 4.33
N VAL A 90 11.85 1.55 4.56
CA VAL A 90 10.85 1.23 3.51
C VAL A 90 10.44 2.51 2.81
N LYS A 91 10.39 2.50 1.46
CA LYS A 91 10.09 3.70 0.65
C LYS A 91 8.66 3.78 0.19
N TRP A 92 7.97 2.65 0.11
CA TRP A 92 6.59 2.60 -0.34
C TRP A 92 5.78 1.59 0.48
N ILE A 93 4.60 2.00 0.91
CA ILE A 93 3.61 1.10 1.52
C ILE A 93 2.25 1.31 0.87
N SER A 94 1.60 0.22 0.46
CA SER A 94 0.23 0.24 -0.05
C SER A 94 -0.70 -0.44 0.94
N ALA A 95 -1.75 0.26 1.38
CA ALA A 95 -2.69 -0.21 2.39
C ALA A 95 -4.06 -0.51 1.78
N TYR A 96 -4.55 -1.75 1.93
CA TYR A 96 -5.84 -2.19 1.41
C TYR A 96 -6.99 -1.74 2.31
N ALA A 97 -7.51 -0.54 2.08
CA ALA A 97 -8.49 0.09 2.95
C ALA A 97 -9.95 -0.22 2.59
N PHE A 98 -10.29 -0.32 1.29
CA PHE A 98 -11.62 -0.68 0.82
C PHE A 98 -11.54 -1.33 -0.56
N SER A 99 -11.89 -2.62 -0.64
CA SER A 99 -11.88 -3.36 -1.90
C SER A 99 -13.17 -3.20 -2.71
N THR A 100 -13.09 -3.48 -4.02
CA THR A 100 -14.28 -3.53 -4.89
C THR A 100 -15.29 -4.61 -4.42
N GLU A 101 -14.85 -5.65 -3.77
CA GLU A 101 -15.69 -6.71 -3.20
C GLU A 101 -16.46 -6.25 -1.95
N ASN A 102 -15.96 -5.23 -1.23
CA ASN A 102 -16.63 -4.70 -0.03
C ASN A 102 -18.01 -4.10 -0.33
N TRP A 103 -18.29 -3.72 -1.58
CA TRP A 103 -19.62 -3.29 -1.98
C TRP A 103 -20.72 -4.36 -1.83
N ARG A 104 -20.35 -5.62 -1.63
CA ARG A 104 -21.28 -6.74 -1.36
C ARG A 104 -21.68 -6.86 0.11
N ARG A 105 -21.06 -6.07 1.00
CA ARG A 105 -21.40 -6.02 2.42
C ARG A 105 -22.74 -5.32 2.63
N SER A 106 -23.28 -5.38 3.86
CA SER A 106 -24.51 -4.67 4.18
C SER A 106 -24.38 -3.17 3.90
N PRO A 107 -25.45 -2.49 3.49
CA PRO A 107 -25.43 -1.04 3.21
C PRO A 107 -24.89 -0.22 4.40
N ASP A 108 -25.19 -0.64 5.63
CA ASP A 108 -24.74 0.04 6.85
C ASP A 108 -23.23 -0.11 7.06
N GLU A 109 -22.68 -1.30 6.83
CA GLU A 109 -21.22 -1.54 6.91
C GLU A 109 -20.48 -0.74 5.82
N VAL A 110 -21.02 -0.72 4.59
CA VAL A 110 -20.43 0.08 3.50
C VAL A 110 -20.44 1.58 3.85
N ARG A 111 -21.57 2.09 4.33
CA ARG A 111 -21.67 3.51 4.74
C ARG A 111 -20.67 3.84 5.85
N PHE A 112 -20.56 2.96 6.84
CA PHE A 112 -19.58 3.12 7.91
C PHE A 112 -18.15 3.15 7.36
N LEU A 113 -17.75 2.15 6.56
CA LEU A 113 -16.39 2.05 6.04
C LEU A 113 -16.00 3.25 5.18
N LEU A 114 -16.88 3.73 4.32
CA LEU A 114 -16.60 4.91 3.50
C LEU A 114 -16.48 6.18 4.34
N GLY A 115 -17.38 6.38 5.30
CA GLY A 115 -17.31 7.49 6.24
C GLY A 115 -16.05 7.42 7.11
N PHE A 116 -15.71 6.24 7.61
CA PHE A 116 -14.51 5.99 8.41
C PHE A 116 -13.23 6.32 7.61
N ASN A 117 -13.09 5.81 6.39
CA ASN A 117 -11.93 6.13 5.54
C ASN A 117 -11.79 7.64 5.31
N ARG A 118 -12.89 8.33 4.96
CA ARG A 118 -12.89 9.79 4.81
C ARG A 118 -12.38 10.49 6.07
N ASP A 119 -12.90 10.12 7.22
CA ASP A 119 -12.61 10.81 8.48
C ASP A 119 -11.20 10.50 8.98
N VAL A 120 -10.69 9.28 8.77
CA VAL A 120 -9.30 8.90 9.09
C VAL A 120 -8.32 9.71 8.24
N ILE A 121 -8.53 9.77 6.91
CA ILE A 121 -7.66 10.55 6.01
C ILE A 121 -7.63 12.01 6.46
N ARG A 122 -8.80 12.59 6.72
CA ARG A 122 -8.91 13.99 7.18
C ARG A 122 -8.19 14.25 8.50
N ARG A 123 -8.30 13.35 9.49
CA ARG A 123 -7.68 13.53 10.81
C ARG A 123 -6.18 13.31 10.80
N ARG A 124 -5.67 12.41 9.92
CA ARG A 124 -4.27 11.94 9.95
C ARG A 124 -3.36 12.60 8.92
N ARG A 125 -3.91 13.32 7.94
CA ARG A 125 -3.11 13.92 6.86
C ARG A 125 -2.05 14.92 7.36
N ASP A 126 -2.39 15.74 8.38
CA ASP A 126 -1.45 16.71 8.93
C ASP A 126 -0.28 16.03 9.63
N GLU A 127 -0.55 14.97 10.41
CA GLU A 127 0.46 14.15 11.07
C GLU A 127 1.33 13.41 10.03
N MET A 128 0.72 12.83 9.00
CA MET A 128 1.45 12.21 7.90
C MET A 128 2.32 13.22 7.17
N HIS A 129 1.80 14.43 6.89
CA HIS A 129 2.58 15.50 6.27
C HIS A 129 3.77 15.90 7.14
N ALA A 130 3.59 16.05 8.45
CA ALA A 130 4.66 16.39 9.38
C ALA A 130 5.79 15.34 9.39
N MET A 131 5.47 14.05 9.21
CA MET A 131 6.46 12.97 9.11
C MET A 131 7.08 12.81 7.71
N GLY A 132 6.77 13.67 6.75
CA GLY A 132 7.27 13.56 5.39
C GLY A 132 6.65 12.42 4.58
N VAL A 133 5.46 11.91 4.98
CA VAL A 133 4.73 10.88 4.25
C VAL A 133 4.05 11.48 3.04
N ARG A 134 4.29 10.92 1.85
CA ARG A 134 3.54 11.22 0.64
C ARG A 134 2.32 10.32 0.56
N VAL A 135 1.12 10.91 0.56
CA VAL A 135 -0.13 10.16 0.40
C VAL A 135 -0.49 10.05 -1.08
N ARG A 136 -0.84 8.85 -1.51
CA ARG A 136 -1.36 8.56 -2.85
C ARG A 136 -2.66 7.76 -2.72
N TRP A 137 -3.50 7.83 -3.74
CA TRP A 137 -4.72 7.03 -3.82
C TRP A 137 -4.69 6.17 -5.07
N SER A 138 -4.86 4.85 -4.91
CA SER A 138 -5.13 3.89 -5.98
C SER A 138 -6.55 3.35 -5.83
N GLY A 139 -7.32 3.37 -6.93
CA GLY A 139 -8.68 2.86 -6.95
C GLY A 139 -9.61 3.67 -7.86
N GLN A 140 -10.82 3.16 -8.01
CA GLN A 140 -11.77 3.64 -9.00
C GLN A 140 -12.73 4.69 -8.43
N ARG A 141 -13.05 5.74 -9.24
CA ARG A 141 -14.00 6.80 -8.87
C ARG A 141 -15.47 6.36 -8.84
N PRO A 142 -15.95 5.51 -9.77
CA PRO A 142 -17.35 5.11 -9.78
C PRO A 142 -17.80 4.50 -8.46
N ARG A 143 -19.01 4.87 -8.00
CA ARG A 143 -19.64 4.51 -6.73
C ARG A 143 -18.97 5.08 -5.46
N LEU A 144 -17.71 5.52 -5.51
CA LEU A 144 -17.06 6.14 -4.35
C LEU A 144 -17.67 7.52 -4.08
N TRP A 145 -17.91 7.82 -2.81
CA TRP A 145 -18.50 9.10 -2.42
C TRP A 145 -17.58 10.27 -2.77
N ARG A 146 -18.15 11.34 -3.31
CA ARG A 146 -17.40 12.56 -3.64
C ARG A 146 -16.63 13.13 -2.46
N SER A 147 -17.19 13.00 -1.24
CA SER A 147 -16.53 13.46 0.00
C SER A 147 -15.28 12.64 0.33
N VAL A 148 -15.27 11.33 0.06
CA VAL A 148 -14.07 10.48 0.22
C VAL A 148 -13.01 10.88 -0.81
N ILE A 149 -13.41 11.01 -2.08
CA ILE A 149 -12.52 11.43 -3.18
C ILE A 149 -11.87 12.78 -2.84
N LYS A 150 -12.67 13.74 -2.36
CA LYS A 150 -12.17 15.07 -2.01
C LYS A 150 -11.08 15.03 -0.91
N GLU A 151 -11.29 14.25 0.15
CA GLU A 151 -10.28 14.15 1.23
C GLU A 151 -9.00 13.44 0.75
N LEU A 152 -9.12 12.42 -0.12
CA LEU A 152 -7.97 11.78 -0.75
C LEU A 152 -7.19 12.77 -1.63
N GLU A 153 -7.86 13.54 -2.48
CA GLU A 153 -7.24 14.56 -3.34
C GLU A 153 -6.57 15.69 -2.53
N ILE A 154 -7.18 16.11 -1.41
CA ILE A 154 -6.57 17.10 -0.50
C ILE A 154 -5.30 16.52 0.13
N ALA A 155 -5.34 15.27 0.59
CA ALA A 155 -4.17 14.63 1.19
C ALA A 155 -3.04 14.45 0.15
N GLU A 156 -3.35 14.03 -1.08
CA GLU A 156 -2.39 13.92 -2.17
C GLU A 156 -1.72 15.27 -2.48
N GLU A 157 -2.51 16.33 -2.62
CA GLU A 157 -1.98 17.66 -2.94
C GLU A 157 -1.13 18.22 -1.80
N MET A 158 -1.60 18.09 -0.56
CA MET A 158 -0.89 18.57 0.63
C MET A 158 0.48 17.91 0.80
N THR A 159 0.58 16.62 0.44
CA THR A 159 1.77 15.81 0.73
C THR A 159 2.64 15.52 -0.51
N LYS A 160 2.34 16.13 -1.65
CA LYS A 160 2.95 15.82 -2.95
C LYS A 160 4.47 15.96 -2.98
N ASP A 161 5.03 16.87 -2.18
CA ASP A 161 6.46 17.17 -2.12
C ASP A 161 7.21 16.35 -1.06
N ASN A 162 6.49 15.53 -0.27
CA ASN A 162 7.10 14.64 0.73
C ASN A 162 7.79 13.44 0.05
N ASP A 163 8.89 12.96 0.65
CA ASP A 163 9.75 11.92 0.06
C ASP A 163 10.40 10.99 1.08
N VAL A 164 9.90 10.95 2.31
CA VAL A 164 10.40 10.01 3.33
C VAL A 164 9.88 8.61 3.06
N VAL A 165 8.56 8.48 2.91
CA VAL A 165 7.86 7.25 2.52
C VAL A 165 6.58 7.61 1.77
N THR A 166 6.21 6.81 0.77
CA THR A 166 4.92 6.94 0.08
C THR A 166 3.91 5.96 0.67
N LEU A 167 2.76 6.46 1.11
CA LEU A 167 1.60 5.66 1.51
C LEU A 167 0.54 5.71 0.42
N THR A 168 0.28 4.59 -0.24
CA THR A 168 -0.86 4.46 -1.16
C THR A 168 -2.07 3.87 -0.44
N MET A 169 -3.11 4.68 -0.31
CA MET A 169 -4.42 4.24 0.19
C MET A 169 -5.19 3.57 -0.94
N CYS A 170 -5.35 2.26 -0.89
CA CYS A 170 -6.13 1.51 -1.88
C CYS A 170 -7.60 1.50 -1.47
N VAL A 171 -8.38 2.45 -2.03
CA VAL A 171 -9.80 2.69 -1.68
C VAL A 171 -10.66 2.53 -2.93
N ASN A 172 -11.66 1.66 -2.88
CA ASN A 172 -12.44 1.19 -4.03
C ASN A 172 -11.52 0.57 -5.08
N TYR A 173 -10.59 -0.24 -4.60
CA TYR A 173 -9.53 -0.87 -5.40
C TYR A 173 -9.82 -2.36 -5.62
N GLY A 174 -9.37 -2.89 -6.76
CA GLY A 174 -9.31 -4.32 -7.07
C GLY A 174 -8.44 -4.57 -8.28
N GLY A 175 -7.42 -5.45 -8.15
CA GLY A 175 -6.41 -5.68 -9.17
C GLY A 175 -6.97 -6.13 -10.51
N ARG A 176 -8.00 -7.00 -10.52
CA ARG A 176 -8.68 -7.37 -11.77
C ARG A 176 -9.36 -6.18 -12.45
N ALA A 177 -9.99 -5.29 -11.66
CA ALA A 177 -10.66 -4.12 -12.19
C ALA A 177 -9.66 -3.08 -12.72
N GLU A 178 -8.53 -2.91 -12.05
CA GLU A 178 -7.42 -2.07 -12.47
C GLU A 178 -6.86 -2.53 -13.82
N ILE A 179 -6.51 -3.83 -13.95
CA ILE A 179 -5.99 -4.42 -15.20
C ILE A 179 -6.99 -4.25 -16.35
N VAL A 180 -8.27 -4.53 -16.11
CA VAL A 180 -9.33 -4.33 -17.12
C VAL A 180 -9.47 -2.85 -17.49
N GLY A 181 -9.29 -1.93 -16.53
CA GLY A 181 -9.27 -0.49 -16.77
C GLY A 181 -8.15 -0.08 -17.72
N ALA A 182 -6.93 -0.53 -17.44
CA ALA A 182 -5.74 -0.31 -18.27
C ALA A 182 -5.91 -0.89 -19.69
N ALA A 183 -6.37 -2.14 -19.80
CA ALA A 183 -6.62 -2.79 -21.08
C ALA A 183 -7.66 -2.02 -21.93
N ARG A 184 -8.74 -1.55 -21.31
CA ARG A 184 -9.76 -0.74 -22.00
C ARG A 184 -9.21 0.59 -22.52
N GLU A 185 -8.35 1.24 -21.76
CA GLU A 185 -7.76 2.50 -22.20
C GLU A 185 -6.79 2.28 -23.35
N LEU A 186 -5.94 1.24 -23.28
CA LEU A 186 -5.07 0.84 -24.39
C LEU A 186 -5.87 0.52 -25.66
N ALA A 187 -6.96 -0.26 -25.53
CA ALA A 187 -7.82 -0.58 -26.67
C ALA A 187 -8.46 0.68 -27.30
N ARG A 188 -8.89 1.66 -26.49
CA ARG A 188 -9.42 2.94 -26.99
C ARG A 188 -8.36 3.74 -27.74
N ARG A 189 -7.15 3.80 -27.21
CA ARG A 189 -6.02 4.49 -27.85
C ARG A 189 -5.63 3.84 -29.17
N ALA A 190 -5.60 2.51 -29.21
CA ALA A 190 -5.39 1.76 -30.45
C ALA A 190 -6.48 2.03 -31.51
N ALA A 191 -7.76 2.03 -31.09
CA ALA A 191 -8.87 2.33 -31.98
C ALA A 191 -8.83 3.78 -32.52
N ARG A 192 -8.18 4.72 -31.83
CA ARG A 192 -7.95 6.10 -32.30
C ARG A 192 -6.65 6.26 -33.11
N GLY A 193 -5.89 5.18 -33.31
CA GLY A 193 -4.60 5.22 -33.98
C GLY A 193 -3.48 5.91 -33.20
N GLU A 194 -3.64 6.11 -31.89
CA GLU A 194 -2.65 6.77 -31.01
C GLU A 194 -1.51 5.82 -30.63
N ILE A 195 -1.76 4.51 -30.63
CA ILE A 195 -0.76 3.47 -30.38
C ILE A 195 -0.97 2.29 -31.37
N ASP A 196 0.12 1.63 -31.71
CA ASP A 196 0.12 0.38 -32.43
C ASP A 196 -0.16 -0.78 -31.46
N PRO A 197 -1.20 -1.62 -31.68
CA PRO A 197 -1.50 -2.76 -30.82
C PRO A 197 -0.30 -3.72 -30.63
N GLU A 198 0.52 -3.93 -31.66
CA GLU A 198 1.69 -4.81 -31.61
C GLU A 198 2.82 -4.25 -30.74
N ARG A 199 2.75 -2.99 -30.35
CA ARG A 199 3.70 -2.31 -29.45
C ARG A 199 3.21 -2.22 -28.00
N ILE A 200 2.08 -2.87 -27.67
CA ILE A 200 1.57 -2.94 -26.30
C ILE A 200 2.37 -4.03 -25.56
N ASP A 201 3.29 -3.60 -24.72
CA ASP A 201 4.09 -4.42 -23.80
C ASP A 201 3.62 -4.28 -22.34
N GLU A 202 4.25 -4.99 -21.42
CA GLU A 202 3.98 -4.91 -19.98
C GLU A 202 4.13 -3.48 -19.43
N LYS A 203 5.15 -2.75 -19.92
CA LYS A 203 5.38 -1.35 -19.53
C LYS A 203 4.28 -0.42 -20.02
N ALA A 204 3.74 -0.68 -21.20
CA ALA A 204 2.61 0.07 -21.73
C ALA A 204 1.37 -0.16 -20.87
N LEU A 205 1.11 -1.40 -20.43
CA LEU A 205 -0.01 -1.71 -19.53
C LEU A 205 0.19 -1.08 -18.16
N ALA A 206 1.38 -1.21 -17.56
CA ALA A 206 1.70 -0.66 -16.24
C ALA A 206 1.46 0.86 -16.16
N ARG A 207 1.80 1.60 -17.22
CA ARG A 207 1.56 3.06 -17.32
C ARG A 207 0.07 3.46 -17.32
N HIS A 208 -0.83 2.51 -17.48
CA HIS A 208 -2.28 2.75 -17.50
C HIS A 208 -2.99 2.15 -16.27
N LEU A 209 -2.24 1.60 -15.31
CA LEU A 209 -2.77 1.19 -14.01
C LEU A 209 -3.23 2.42 -13.19
N ASP A 210 -3.93 2.18 -12.09
CA ASP A 210 -4.51 3.26 -11.26
C ASP A 210 -3.43 4.18 -10.65
N GLU A 211 -2.24 3.65 -10.34
CA GLU A 211 -1.06 4.40 -9.89
C GLU A 211 0.17 3.98 -10.72
N PRO A 212 0.44 4.66 -11.84
CA PRO A 212 1.51 4.29 -12.78
C PRO A 212 2.93 4.39 -12.21
N ASP A 213 3.12 5.21 -11.16
CA ASP A 213 4.42 5.44 -10.53
C ASP A 213 4.69 4.44 -9.39
N MET A 214 3.72 3.55 -9.07
CA MET A 214 3.86 2.55 -8.02
C MET A 214 4.89 1.50 -8.45
N PRO A 215 5.95 1.27 -7.64
CA PRO A 215 6.90 0.20 -7.91
C PRO A 215 6.27 -1.18 -7.69
N ASP A 216 6.91 -2.22 -8.23
CA ASP A 216 6.55 -3.58 -7.90
C ASP A 216 6.65 -3.84 -6.39
N VAL A 217 5.83 -4.76 -5.89
CA VAL A 217 5.78 -5.14 -4.48
C VAL A 217 6.90 -6.12 -4.19
N ASP A 218 7.76 -5.78 -3.23
CA ASP A 218 8.77 -6.71 -2.73
C ASP A 218 8.20 -7.64 -1.66
N LEU A 219 7.42 -7.08 -0.72
CA LEU A 219 6.83 -7.81 0.39
C LEU A 219 5.31 -7.64 0.42
N PHE A 220 4.58 -8.74 0.21
CA PHE A 220 3.14 -8.81 0.44
C PHE A 220 2.88 -9.30 1.86
N LEU A 221 2.37 -8.42 2.72
CA LEU A 221 2.12 -8.68 4.14
C LEU A 221 0.62 -8.70 4.43
N ARG A 222 0.16 -9.77 5.08
CA ARG A 222 -1.24 -9.87 5.52
C ARG A 222 -1.33 -10.32 6.96
N SER A 223 -2.12 -9.58 7.73
CA SER A 223 -2.51 -9.93 9.09
C SER A 223 -3.63 -10.99 9.11
N SER A 224 -3.87 -11.62 10.28
CA SER A 224 -5.01 -12.51 10.56
C SER A 224 -4.90 -13.97 10.12
N GLY A 225 -3.71 -14.44 9.70
CA GLY A 225 -3.47 -15.84 9.32
C GLY A 225 -4.03 -16.28 7.97
N GLU A 226 -4.76 -15.42 7.27
CA GLU A 226 -5.33 -15.73 5.96
C GLU A 226 -4.27 -15.66 4.86
N GLN A 227 -4.11 -16.76 4.11
CA GLN A 227 -3.06 -16.92 3.09
C GLN A 227 -3.61 -16.77 1.68
N ARG A 228 -3.97 -15.56 1.29
CA ARG A 228 -4.47 -15.20 -0.05
C ARG A 228 -4.28 -13.71 -0.32
N THR A 229 -4.18 -13.33 -1.59
CA THR A 229 -4.01 -11.93 -2.02
C THR A 229 -5.31 -11.13 -2.01
N SER A 230 -6.45 -11.79 -2.13
CA SER A 230 -7.79 -11.17 -2.16
C SER A 230 -7.92 -10.06 -3.22
N ASN A 231 -7.39 -10.29 -4.42
CA ASN A 231 -7.45 -9.33 -5.53
C ASN A 231 -6.68 -8.01 -5.26
N PHE A 232 -5.70 -8.05 -4.34
CA PHE A 232 -4.87 -6.88 -4.00
C PHE A 232 -3.57 -6.86 -4.79
N LEU A 233 -3.30 -5.76 -5.49
CA LEU A 233 -2.08 -5.45 -6.25
C LEU A 233 -1.57 -6.63 -7.10
N LEU A 234 -2.47 -7.28 -7.87
CA LEU A 234 -2.14 -8.51 -8.59
C LEU A 234 -1.00 -8.34 -9.60
N TRP A 235 -0.97 -7.22 -10.30
CA TRP A 235 0.08 -6.90 -11.27
C TRP A 235 1.40 -6.65 -10.56
N GLN A 236 1.38 -5.75 -9.58
CA GLN A 236 2.57 -5.30 -8.87
C GLN A 236 3.17 -6.36 -7.95
N SER A 237 2.37 -7.37 -7.53
CA SER A 237 2.81 -8.45 -6.64
C SER A 237 3.26 -9.72 -7.35
N ALA A 238 3.47 -9.68 -8.66
CA ALA A 238 3.80 -10.87 -9.46
C ALA A 238 5.04 -11.62 -8.95
N TYR A 239 6.01 -10.91 -8.38
CA TYR A 239 7.26 -11.46 -7.82
C TYR A 239 7.44 -11.16 -6.33
N ALA A 240 6.37 -10.74 -5.63
CA ALA A 240 6.43 -10.40 -4.22
C ALA A 240 6.69 -11.63 -3.35
N GLU A 241 7.56 -11.48 -2.35
CA GLU A 241 7.62 -12.40 -1.23
C GLU A 241 6.39 -12.24 -0.34
N MET A 242 5.76 -13.35 0.07
CA MET A 242 4.53 -13.30 0.85
C MET A 242 4.80 -13.69 2.30
N VAL A 243 4.37 -12.83 3.23
CA VAL A 243 4.39 -13.09 4.67
C VAL A 243 2.97 -12.96 5.23
N PHE A 244 2.55 -13.97 5.95
CA PHE A 244 1.23 -14.06 6.59
C PHE A 244 1.44 -14.20 8.10
N LEU A 245 0.89 -13.26 8.88
CA LEU A 245 0.99 -13.27 10.34
C LEU A 245 -0.38 -13.50 10.96
N ASP A 246 -0.44 -14.26 12.05
CA ASP A 246 -1.71 -14.65 12.68
C ASP A 246 -2.38 -13.49 13.43
N THR A 247 -1.61 -12.48 13.80
CA THR A 247 -2.11 -11.31 14.55
C THR A 247 -3.23 -10.61 13.80
N LEU A 248 -4.37 -10.37 14.48
CA LEU A 248 -5.48 -9.60 13.94
C LEU A 248 -5.10 -8.12 13.84
N PHE A 249 -5.53 -7.42 12.79
CA PHE A 249 -5.05 -6.06 12.51
C PHE A 249 -5.22 -5.05 13.67
N PRO A 250 -6.29 -5.05 14.49
CA PRO A 250 -6.38 -4.15 15.64
C PRO A 250 -5.29 -4.31 16.72
N ASP A 251 -4.61 -5.47 16.76
CA ASP A 251 -3.48 -5.76 17.65
C ASP A 251 -2.13 -5.75 16.90
N PHE A 252 -2.14 -5.41 15.60
CA PHE A 252 -0.98 -5.34 14.72
C PHE A 252 -0.33 -3.96 14.84
N ASP A 253 1.00 -3.89 14.97
CA ASP A 253 1.75 -2.66 15.04
C ASP A 253 3.07 -2.74 14.25
N ARG A 254 3.94 -1.73 14.36
CA ARG A 254 5.22 -1.68 13.63
C ARG A 254 6.15 -2.87 13.93
N ARG A 255 6.05 -3.51 15.09
CA ARG A 255 6.88 -4.68 15.45
C ARG A 255 6.58 -5.86 14.52
N HIS A 256 5.32 -6.05 14.16
CA HIS A 256 4.91 -7.09 13.21
C HIS A 256 5.36 -6.78 11.77
N LEU A 257 5.39 -5.49 11.39
CA LEU A 257 6.01 -5.08 10.13
C LEU A 257 7.52 -5.39 10.15
N TRP A 258 8.20 -5.06 11.22
CA TRP A 258 9.64 -5.33 11.38
C TRP A 258 9.93 -6.83 11.31
N GLU A 259 9.16 -7.67 12.02
CA GLU A 259 9.21 -9.13 11.93
C GLU A 259 9.07 -9.61 10.49
N ALA A 260 8.06 -9.11 9.77
CA ALA A 260 7.86 -9.47 8.37
C ALA A 260 9.04 -9.04 7.47
N CYS A 261 9.63 -7.89 7.72
CA CYS A 261 10.82 -7.42 7.00
C CYS A 261 12.07 -8.24 7.34
N GLU A 262 12.24 -8.71 8.57
CA GLU A 262 13.32 -9.66 8.92
C GLU A 262 13.13 -11.02 8.22
N ILE A 263 11.89 -11.53 8.15
CA ILE A 263 11.58 -12.76 7.40
C ILE A 263 11.94 -12.57 5.93
N TYR A 264 11.56 -11.44 5.34
CA TYR A 264 11.89 -11.08 3.96
C TYR A 264 13.41 -11.02 3.74
N ALA A 265 14.15 -10.35 4.62
CA ALA A 265 15.59 -10.17 4.50
C ALA A 265 16.41 -11.47 4.55
N ARG A 266 15.84 -12.54 5.16
CA ARG A 266 16.46 -13.87 5.25
C ARG A 266 16.20 -14.76 4.04
N ARG A 267 15.36 -14.34 3.07
CA ARG A 267 14.99 -15.15 1.90
C ARG A 267 15.94 -14.94 0.73
N ASP A 268 16.31 -16.05 0.08
CA ASP A 268 17.03 -16.03 -1.20
C ASP A 268 16.06 -15.64 -2.32
N ARG A 269 16.20 -14.45 -2.87
CA ARG A 269 15.38 -13.95 -3.99
C ARG A 269 16.05 -14.24 -5.32
N ARG A 270 15.51 -15.19 -6.08
CA ARG A 270 16.17 -15.70 -7.30
C ARG A 270 15.62 -15.09 -8.60
N HIS A 271 14.49 -14.42 -8.59
CA HIS A 271 13.84 -13.82 -9.79
C HIS A 271 13.93 -14.69 -11.05
N GLY A 272 13.76 -16.03 -10.89
CA GLY A 272 13.88 -17.01 -11.97
C GLY A 272 15.31 -17.43 -12.33
N GLY A 273 16.36 -16.90 -11.65
CA GLY A 273 17.74 -17.32 -11.85
C GLY A 273 18.07 -18.62 -11.11
N ALA A 274 18.80 -19.53 -11.75
CA ALA A 274 19.40 -20.69 -11.09
C ALA A 274 20.70 -20.24 -10.40
N VAL A 275 20.87 -20.58 -9.12
CA VAL A 275 22.16 -20.48 -8.43
C VAL A 275 22.68 -21.91 -8.30
N ASP A 276 23.74 -22.26 -9.02
CA ASP A 276 24.46 -23.47 -8.78
C ASP A 276 25.03 -23.41 -7.34
N ARG A 277 24.59 -24.31 -6.47
CA ARG A 277 25.28 -24.49 -5.19
C ARG A 277 26.70 -24.92 -5.54
N ALA A 278 27.70 -24.10 -5.21
CA ALA A 278 29.06 -24.58 -5.15
C ALA A 278 29.07 -25.81 -4.22
N GLU A 279 29.41 -26.96 -4.75
CA GLU A 279 29.57 -28.20 -3.97
C GLU A 279 30.50 -27.87 -2.81
N GLY A 280 29.95 -27.91 -1.60
CA GLY A 280 30.75 -27.79 -0.40
C GLY A 280 31.80 -28.87 -0.43
N THR A 281 33.06 -28.49 -0.45
CA THR A 281 34.21 -29.33 -0.19
C THR A 281 33.95 -30.13 1.09
N ALA A 282 33.57 -31.39 0.90
CA ALA A 282 33.72 -32.40 1.94
C ALA A 282 35.21 -32.51 2.21
N THR A 283 35.66 -31.97 3.31
CA THR A 283 37.01 -32.24 3.84
C THR A 283 36.93 -33.53 4.66
N PRO A 284 37.90 -34.44 4.50
CA PRO A 284 37.89 -35.80 5.03
C PRO A 284 37.92 -35.89 6.56
#